data_a6aaf6968b1a19ec66d7c51e7f476b4e
#
_entry.id   a6aaf6968b1a19ec66d7c51e7f476b4e
#
_cell.length_a   1.000
_cell.length_b   1.000
_cell.length_c   1.000
_cell.angle_alpha   90.00
_cell.angle_beta   90.00
_cell.angle_gamma   90.00
#
_symmetry.space_group_name_H-M   'P 1'
#
loop_
_entity.id
_entity.type
_entity.pdbx_description
1 polymer ?
#
loop_
_entity_poly.entity_id
_entity_poly.type
_entity_poly.pdbx_seq_one_letter_code
_entity_poly.pdbx_strand_id
1 'polypeptide(L)'
;MLTSNLLSRLTRTLAVAALALGLHVAPATAATYNIGTLSATPYLNFAVLPTGAFLDIYNFNVSSPAEVGASAVSLDLLLQSLDLLHISNLTLSLYNGSNDWLGNWGGSPLNLEATLAAGAYHVNVSGTADGISGGAYLFSIAAIPEPEQWMLLAAGFGLLGMMVRRRRTRV
;
A
#
# COMPACT_ATOMS: atom_id res chain seq x y z
N MET A 1 7.01 30.54 -57.48
CA MET A 1 6.61 29.16 -57.13
C MET A 1 7.55 28.43 -56.15
N LEU A 2 8.71 28.96 -55.82
CA LEU A 2 9.67 28.30 -54.87
C LEU A 2 9.40 28.60 -53.39
N THR A 3 8.69 29.67 -53.03
CA THR A 3 8.48 30.10 -51.64
C THR A 3 7.40 29.33 -50.88
N SER A 4 6.38 28.80 -51.61
CA SER A 4 5.28 28.04 -51.00
C SER A 4 5.71 26.64 -50.51
N ASN A 5 6.68 26.02 -51.14
CA ASN A 5 7.18 24.70 -50.77
C ASN A 5 8.12 24.72 -49.55
N LEU A 6 8.81 25.84 -49.30
CA LEU A 6 9.66 26.01 -48.13
C LEU A 6 8.84 26.24 -46.87
N LEU A 7 7.80 27.03 -46.92
CA LEU A 7 6.89 27.26 -45.78
C LEU A 7 6.14 25.99 -45.35
N SER A 8 5.67 25.17 -46.32
CA SER A 8 4.98 23.90 -46.02
C SER A 8 5.90 22.83 -45.43
N ARG A 9 7.19 22.83 -45.76
CA ARG A 9 8.18 21.95 -45.18
C ARG A 9 8.58 22.38 -43.76
N LEU A 10 8.71 23.70 -43.50
CA LEU A 10 8.98 24.24 -42.16
C LEU A 10 7.83 23.98 -41.18
N THR A 11 6.57 24.14 -41.62
CA THR A 11 5.40 23.85 -40.77
C THR A 11 5.27 22.36 -40.42
N ARG A 12 5.61 21.46 -41.35
CA ARG A 12 5.56 20.03 -41.12
C ARG A 12 6.69 19.57 -40.18
N THR A 13 7.89 20.14 -40.29
CA THR A 13 9.01 19.81 -39.38
C THR A 13 8.78 20.36 -37.97
N LEU A 14 8.18 21.55 -37.82
CA LEU A 14 7.79 22.10 -36.51
C LEU A 14 6.67 21.30 -35.84
N ALA A 15 5.69 20.81 -36.61
CA ALA A 15 4.60 20.00 -36.08
C ALA A 15 5.10 18.60 -35.56
N VAL A 16 6.05 17.99 -36.26
CA VAL A 16 6.67 16.71 -35.84
C VAL A 16 7.56 16.92 -34.62
N ALA A 17 8.30 18.03 -34.53
CA ALA A 17 9.12 18.36 -33.35
C ALA A 17 8.25 18.68 -32.13
N ALA A 18 7.10 19.36 -32.30
CA ALA A 18 6.17 19.64 -31.20
C ALA A 18 5.48 18.35 -30.70
N LEU A 19 5.20 17.39 -31.57
CA LEU A 19 4.62 16.09 -31.17
C LEU A 19 5.63 15.20 -30.42
N ALA A 20 6.92 15.30 -30.75
CA ALA A 20 7.97 14.57 -30.05
C ALA A 20 8.29 15.12 -28.64
N LEU A 21 8.00 16.39 -28.37
CA LEU A 21 8.19 17.03 -27.07
C LEU A 21 7.04 16.78 -26.08
N GLY A 22 5.88 16.27 -26.56
CA GLY A 22 4.68 16.08 -25.73
C GLY A 22 4.53 14.71 -25.05
N LEU A 23 5.36 13.72 -25.36
CA LEU A 23 5.27 12.37 -24.80
C LEU A 23 6.34 12.15 -23.72
N HIS A 24 6.38 13.01 -22.73
CA HIS A 24 7.07 12.69 -21.47
C HIS A 24 6.15 11.77 -20.68
N VAL A 25 6.20 10.46 -20.96
CA VAL A 25 5.69 9.45 -20.05
C VAL A 25 6.61 9.52 -18.83
N ALA A 26 6.11 10.07 -17.72
CA ALA A 26 6.83 10.01 -16.46
C ALA A 26 7.15 8.53 -16.17
N PRO A 27 8.39 8.17 -15.81
CA PRO A 27 8.73 6.80 -15.52
C PRO A 27 7.88 6.31 -14.35
N ALA A 28 7.20 5.17 -14.53
CA ALA A 28 6.55 4.49 -13.42
C ALA A 28 7.64 3.96 -12.48
N THR A 29 7.56 4.31 -11.20
CA THR A 29 8.45 3.73 -10.19
C THR A 29 7.79 2.50 -9.57
N ALA A 30 8.60 1.46 -9.31
CA ALA A 30 8.15 0.25 -8.66
C ALA A 30 9.21 -0.23 -7.67
N ALA A 31 8.81 -0.50 -6.45
CA ALA A 31 9.65 -1.12 -5.43
C ALA A 31 9.03 -2.42 -4.95
N THR A 32 9.87 -3.39 -4.57
CA THR A 32 9.40 -4.67 -4.01
C THR A 32 10.01 -4.87 -2.63
N TYR A 33 9.14 -5.08 -1.65
CA TYR A 33 9.49 -5.30 -0.25
C TYR A 33 9.12 -6.73 0.15
N ASN A 34 10.02 -7.41 0.85
CA ASN A 34 9.77 -8.74 1.40
C ASN A 34 9.66 -8.62 2.92
N ILE A 35 8.44 -8.72 3.44
CA ILE A 35 8.13 -8.57 4.86
C ILE A 35 8.45 -9.85 5.63
N GLY A 36 8.34 -11.01 4.97
CA GLY A 36 8.43 -12.31 5.62
C GLY A 36 7.09 -12.76 6.21
N THR A 37 7.13 -13.48 7.32
CA THR A 37 5.89 -13.95 7.98
C THR A 37 5.28 -12.85 8.83
N LEU A 38 3.98 -12.59 8.61
CA LEU A 38 3.25 -11.60 9.40
C LEU A 38 3.09 -12.06 10.86
N SER A 39 3.16 -11.08 11.75
CA SER A 39 2.92 -11.23 13.18
C SER A 39 1.94 -10.14 13.66
N ALA A 40 1.56 -10.20 14.93
CA ALA A 40 0.78 -9.13 15.56
C ALA A 40 1.53 -7.79 15.69
N THR A 41 2.87 -7.81 15.54
CA THR A 41 3.67 -6.58 15.48
C THR A 41 3.57 -6.01 14.08
N PRO A 42 3.07 -4.77 13.88
CA PRO A 42 2.93 -4.18 12.56
C PRO A 42 4.29 -3.99 11.87
N TYR A 43 4.36 -4.36 10.60
CA TYR A 43 5.39 -3.87 9.70
C TYR A 43 5.02 -2.47 9.24
N LEU A 44 5.98 -1.56 9.25
CA LEU A 44 5.82 -0.17 8.84
C LEU A 44 6.84 0.17 7.75
N ASN A 45 6.38 0.83 6.70
CA ASN A 45 7.25 1.37 5.66
C ASN A 45 6.83 2.79 5.28
N PHE A 46 7.81 3.70 5.28
CA PHE A 46 7.65 5.07 4.79
C PHE A 46 8.31 5.18 3.43
N ALA A 47 7.54 5.52 2.39
CA ALA A 47 8.02 5.66 1.03
C ALA A 47 7.94 7.12 0.58
N VAL A 48 9.01 7.61 -0.07
CA VAL A 48 9.06 8.90 -0.77
C VAL A 48 9.22 8.61 -2.26
N LEU A 49 8.38 9.20 -3.07
CA LEU A 49 8.22 8.89 -4.48
C LEU A 49 8.50 10.12 -5.32
N PRO A 50 9.25 9.99 -6.43
CA PRO A 50 9.31 11.05 -7.43
C PRO A 50 7.93 11.24 -8.09
N THR A 51 7.76 12.34 -8.80
CA THR A 51 6.54 12.61 -9.57
C THR A 51 6.28 11.52 -10.61
N GLY A 52 5.05 11.03 -10.70
CA GLY A 52 4.61 10.03 -11.66
C GLY A 52 3.78 8.91 -11.03
N ALA A 53 3.38 7.95 -11.87
CA ALA A 53 2.70 6.75 -11.40
C ALA A 53 3.67 5.83 -10.65
N PHE A 54 3.18 5.13 -9.64
CA PHE A 54 3.98 4.15 -8.89
C PHE A 54 3.19 2.87 -8.60
N LEU A 55 3.93 1.79 -8.38
CA LEU A 55 3.40 0.49 -7.95
C LEU A 55 4.42 -0.19 -7.03
N ASP A 56 4.18 -0.17 -5.73
CA ASP A 56 5.01 -0.84 -4.75
C ASP A 56 4.36 -2.17 -4.32
N ILE A 57 5.16 -3.23 -4.25
CA ILE A 57 4.72 -4.59 -3.98
C ILE A 57 5.26 -5.03 -2.62
N TYR A 58 4.37 -5.44 -1.72
CA TYR A 58 4.69 -5.92 -0.37
C TYR A 58 4.37 -7.40 -0.27
N ASN A 59 5.40 -8.26 -0.36
CA ASN A 59 5.27 -9.71 -0.25
C ASN A 59 5.30 -10.15 1.21
N PHE A 60 4.39 -11.04 1.61
CA PHE A 60 4.32 -11.57 2.95
C PHE A 60 3.78 -13.01 2.99
N ASN A 61 3.96 -13.67 4.12
CA ASN A 61 3.43 -15.00 4.39
C ASN A 61 2.54 -14.97 5.63
N VAL A 62 1.47 -15.74 5.59
CA VAL A 62 0.59 -16.04 6.73
C VAL A 62 0.84 -17.47 7.15
N SER A 63 1.29 -17.69 8.41
CA SER A 63 1.70 -19.03 8.90
C SER A 63 0.51 -19.92 9.28
N SER A 64 -0.60 -19.31 9.70
CA SER A 64 -1.86 -19.96 10.06
C SER A 64 -3.02 -19.05 9.67
N PRO A 65 -4.23 -19.56 9.46
CA PRO A 65 -5.38 -18.70 9.16
C PRO A 65 -5.47 -17.55 10.16
N ALA A 66 -5.55 -16.32 9.66
CA ALA A 66 -5.58 -15.11 10.48
C ALA A 66 -6.32 -13.99 9.76
N GLU A 67 -6.87 -13.09 10.53
CA GLU A 67 -7.29 -11.79 10.03
C GLU A 67 -6.05 -10.93 9.80
N VAL A 68 -5.96 -10.28 8.64
CA VAL A 68 -4.86 -9.40 8.28
C VAL A 68 -5.40 -8.01 8.04
N GLY A 69 -4.85 -7.03 8.77
CA GLY A 69 -5.13 -5.62 8.56
C GLY A 69 -3.95 -4.95 7.87
N ALA A 70 -4.23 -4.15 6.84
CA ALA A 70 -3.24 -3.28 6.22
C ALA A 70 -3.82 -1.88 6.02
N SER A 71 -2.96 -0.87 6.10
CA SER A 71 -3.35 0.51 5.82
C SER A 71 -2.28 1.24 5.01
N ALA A 72 -2.72 2.18 4.19
CA ALA A 72 -1.84 3.13 3.53
C ALA A 72 -2.42 4.54 3.68
N VAL A 73 -1.55 5.49 4.01
CA VAL A 73 -1.92 6.90 4.20
C VAL A 73 -0.99 7.77 3.35
N SER A 74 -1.57 8.56 2.45
CA SER A 74 -0.87 9.63 1.75
C SER A 74 -0.48 10.73 2.75
N LEU A 75 0.73 11.23 2.62
CA LEU A 75 1.22 12.37 3.38
C LEU A 75 1.22 13.60 2.47
N ASP A 76 0.21 14.44 2.66
CA ASP A 76 0.05 15.65 1.88
C ASP A 76 0.75 16.81 2.57
N LEU A 77 1.66 17.48 1.87
CA LEU A 77 2.38 18.66 2.37
C LEU A 77 2.06 19.86 1.50
N LEU A 78 1.30 20.80 2.09
CA LEU A 78 0.95 22.08 1.50
C LEU A 78 1.85 23.20 2.02
N LEU A 79 2.43 23.99 1.14
CA LEU A 79 3.15 25.21 1.48
C LEU A 79 2.60 26.40 0.67
N GLN A 80 1.91 27.33 1.32
CA GLN A 80 1.35 28.54 0.70
C GLN A 80 0.54 28.27 -0.58
N SER A 81 -0.34 27.27 -0.57
CA SER A 81 -1.14 26.81 -1.73
C SER A 81 -0.37 26.03 -2.80
N LEU A 82 0.87 25.62 -2.52
CA LEU A 82 1.63 24.71 -3.36
C LEU A 82 1.57 23.30 -2.75
N ASP A 83 1.09 22.33 -3.50
CA ASP A 83 1.14 20.91 -3.13
C ASP A 83 2.56 20.40 -3.33
N LEU A 84 3.38 20.40 -2.26
CA LEU A 84 4.75 19.91 -2.33
C LEU A 84 4.80 18.40 -2.44
N LEU A 85 4.02 17.70 -1.61
CA LEU A 85 3.85 16.26 -1.64
C LEU A 85 2.35 15.95 -1.73
N HIS A 86 1.97 15.18 -2.73
CA HIS A 86 0.58 14.73 -2.90
C HIS A 86 0.55 13.40 -3.66
N ILE A 87 -0.41 12.53 -3.31
CA ILE A 87 -0.68 11.28 -4.03
C ILE A 87 -2.16 11.23 -4.34
N SER A 88 -2.49 11.21 -5.62
CA SER A 88 -3.83 10.94 -6.10
C SER A 88 -4.05 9.45 -6.40
N ASN A 89 -5.32 9.01 -6.29
CA ASN A 89 -5.75 7.64 -6.59
C ASN A 89 -4.97 6.55 -5.83
N LEU A 90 -4.60 6.81 -4.57
CA LEU A 90 -3.94 5.81 -3.73
C LEU A 90 -4.85 4.60 -3.57
N THR A 91 -4.31 3.40 -3.82
CA THR A 91 -5.07 2.15 -3.87
C THR A 91 -4.25 1.00 -3.28
N LEU A 92 -4.90 0.14 -2.50
CA LEU A 92 -4.38 -1.14 -2.04
C LEU A 92 -5.07 -2.28 -2.79
N SER A 93 -4.32 -3.20 -3.36
CA SER A 93 -4.84 -4.41 -4.01
C SER A 93 -4.16 -5.64 -3.43
N LEU A 94 -4.95 -6.61 -2.96
CA LEU A 94 -4.48 -7.85 -2.35
C LEU A 94 -4.55 -8.99 -3.36
N TYR A 95 -3.49 -9.80 -3.40
CA TYR A 95 -3.36 -10.99 -4.25
C TYR A 95 -2.84 -12.18 -3.44
N ASN A 96 -3.20 -13.39 -3.87
CA ASN A 96 -2.60 -14.63 -3.35
C ASN A 96 -1.27 -14.97 -4.05
N GLY A 97 -0.59 -16.03 -3.62
CA GLY A 97 0.67 -16.47 -4.20
C GLY A 97 0.60 -16.95 -5.65
N SER A 98 -0.61 -17.18 -6.19
CA SER A 98 -0.85 -17.52 -7.60
C SER A 98 -1.18 -16.27 -8.45
N ASN A 99 -1.07 -15.07 -7.89
CA ASN A 99 -1.49 -13.79 -8.49
C ASN A 99 -3.00 -13.67 -8.75
N ASP A 100 -3.84 -14.45 -8.05
CA ASP A 100 -5.28 -14.24 -8.11
C ASP A 100 -5.64 -13.02 -7.26
N TRP A 101 -6.44 -12.15 -7.82
CA TRP A 101 -6.93 -10.94 -7.16
C TRP A 101 -7.97 -11.29 -6.09
N LEU A 102 -7.77 -10.77 -4.86
CA LEU A 102 -8.63 -11.03 -3.72
C LEU A 102 -9.49 -9.82 -3.32
N GLY A 103 -9.02 -8.61 -3.59
CA GLY A 103 -9.74 -7.38 -3.27
C GLY A 103 -8.97 -6.11 -3.58
N ASN A 104 -9.69 -4.99 -3.58
CA ASN A 104 -9.15 -3.67 -3.83
C ASN A 104 -9.83 -2.62 -2.93
N TRP A 105 -9.04 -1.72 -2.37
CA TRP A 105 -9.47 -0.63 -1.49
C TRP A 105 -8.88 0.67 -1.99
N GLY A 106 -9.72 1.71 -2.07
CA GLY A 106 -9.34 3.05 -2.55
C GLY A 106 -9.70 4.14 -1.55
N GLY A 107 -9.03 5.27 -1.63
CA GLY A 107 -9.22 6.46 -0.78
C GLY A 107 -7.98 6.82 0.04
N SER A 108 -8.13 7.70 1.03
CA SER A 108 -7.08 8.03 2.01
C SER A 108 -7.76 8.53 3.29
N PRO A 109 -7.50 7.93 4.46
CA PRO A 109 -6.70 6.72 4.69
C PRO A 109 -7.35 5.45 4.11
N LEU A 110 -6.51 4.53 3.66
CA LEU A 110 -6.92 3.21 3.18
C LEU A 110 -6.83 2.20 4.31
N ASN A 111 -7.87 1.41 4.51
CA ASN A 111 -7.87 0.29 5.43
C ASN A 111 -8.36 -0.96 4.71
N LEU A 112 -7.53 -1.98 4.72
CA LEU A 112 -7.81 -3.31 4.22
C LEU A 112 -7.93 -4.25 5.42
N GLU A 113 -8.99 -5.05 5.47
CA GLU A 113 -9.15 -6.15 6.42
C GLU A 113 -9.58 -7.39 5.62
N ALA A 114 -8.88 -8.50 5.82
CA ALA A 114 -9.16 -9.75 5.14
C ALA A 114 -8.78 -10.95 6.00
N THR A 115 -9.66 -11.96 6.06
CA THR A 115 -9.32 -13.26 6.65
C THR A 115 -8.59 -14.10 5.61
N LEU A 116 -7.33 -14.43 5.88
CA LEU A 116 -6.45 -15.15 4.98
C LEU A 116 -6.11 -16.55 5.53
N ALA A 117 -6.11 -17.55 4.66
CA ALA A 117 -5.57 -18.87 4.98
C ALA A 117 -4.04 -18.82 5.09
N ALA A 118 -3.42 -19.89 5.61
CA ALA A 118 -1.97 -20.02 5.57
C ALA A 118 -1.48 -20.04 4.11
N GLY A 119 -0.47 -19.22 3.79
CA GLY A 119 0.05 -19.10 2.43
C GLY A 119 0.85 -17.83 2.17
N ALA A 120 1.32 -17.71 0.93
CA ALA A 120 2.00 -16.52 0.42
C ALA A 120 0.99 -15.56 -0.21
N TYR A 121 1.22 -14.27 -0.01
CA TYR A 121 0.38 -13.18 -0.50
C TYR A 121 1.24 -11.97 -0.86
N HIS A 122 0.66 -11.05 -1.59
CA HIS A 122 1.23 -9.72 -1.75
C HIS A 122 0.15 -8.63 -1.80
N VAL A 123 0.51 -7.46 -1.30
CA VAL A 123 -0.27 -6.23 -1.43
C VAL A 123 0.45 -5.30 -2.38
N ASN A 124 -0.28 -4.82 -3.38
CA ASN A 124 0.15 -3.75 -4.26
C ASN A 124 -0.36 -2.43 -3.73
N VAL A 125 0.55 -1.48 -3.53
CA VAL A 125 0.24 -0.07 -3.24
C VAL A 125 0.50 0.73 -4.50
N SER A 126 -0.52 1.34 -5.07
CA SER A 126 -0.41 2.08 -6.32
C SER A 126 -1.10 3.44 -6.25
N GLY A 127 -0.67 4.36 -7.10
CA GLY A 127 -1.21 5.70 -7.19
C GLY A 127 -0.40 6.58 -8.13
N THR A 128 -0.67 7.88 -8.09
CA THR A 128 0.10 8.87 -8.82
C THR A 128 0.61 9.93 -7.84
N ALA A 129 1.93 10.05 -7.75
CA ALA A 129 2.59 11.11 -7.00
C ALA A 129 2.60 12.37 -7.88
N ASP A 130 1.74 13.33 -7.58
CA ASP A 130 1.47 14.52 -8.40
C ASP A 130 1.77 15.84 -7.68
N GLY A 131 2.32 15.80 -6.47
CA GLY A 131 2.92 16.96 -5.84
C GLY A 131 4.15 17.48 -6.60
N ILE A 132 4.50 18.75 -6.42
CA ILE A 132 5.67 19.40 -7.08
C ILE A 132 6.98 18.64 -6.80
N SER A 133 7.11 18.08 -5.60
CA SER A 133 8.27 17.27 -5.18
C SER A 133 7.96 15.78 -5.16
N GLY A 134 6.87 15.35 -5.79
CA GLY A 134 6.42 13.96 -5.79
C GLY A 134 5.35 13.67 -4.73
N GLY A 135 5.43 12.50 -4.14
CA GLY A 135 4.51 12.06 -3.09
C GLY A 135 5.23 11.32 -1.97
N ALA A 136 4.53 11.13 -0.86
CA ALA A 136 4.99 10.24 0.21
C ALA A 136 3.80 9.50 0.82
N TYR A 137 4.01 8.26 1.23
CA TYR A 137 3.00 7.49 1.96
C TYR A 137 3.60 6.66 3.09
N LEU A 138 2.78 6.37 4.08
CA LEU A 138 3.07 5.41 5.13
C LEU A 138 2.22 4.17 4.90
N PHE A 139 2.85 3.00 4.80
CA PHE A 139 2.21 1.70 4.72
C PHE A 139 2.39 0.94 6.02
N SER A 140 1.35 0.23 6.45
CA SER A 140 1.38 -0.64 7.61
C SER A 140 0.62 -1.93 7.32
N ILE A 141 1.10 -3.07 7.84
CA ILE A 141 0.42 -4.35 7.74
C ILE A 141 0.75 -5.22 8.97
N ALA A 142 -0.27 -5.92 9.50
CA ALA A 142 -0.12 -6.85 10.62
C ALA A 142 -1.13 -8.00 10.53
N ALA A 143 -0.81 -9.12 11.17
CA ALA A 143 -1.82 -10.11 11.50
C ALA A 143 -2.56 -9.67 12.77
N ILE A 144 -3.89 -9.66 12.72
CA ILE A 144 -4.75 -9.34 13.85
C ILE A 144 -5.04 -10.65 14.59
N PRO A 145 -4.62 -10.82 15.86
CA PRO A 145 -4.94 -12.02 16.61
C PRO A 145 -6.46 -12.14 16.80
N GLU A 146 -7.02 -13.32 16.50
CA GLU A 146 -8.44 -13.55 16.67
C GLU A 146 -8.89 -13.30 18.11
N PRO A 147 -10.02 -12.62 18.34
CA PRO A 147 -10.54 -12.35 19.68
C PRO A 147 -10.73 -13.61 20.51
N GLU A 148 -10.98 -14.76 19.89
CA GLU A 148 -11.15 -16.06 20.54
C GLU A 148 -9.89 -16.51 21.27
N GLN A 149 -8.70 -16.23 20.77
CA GLN A 149 -7.43 -16.55 21.43
C GLN A 149 -7.28 -15.79 22.75
N TRP A 150 -7.67 -14.54 22.80
CA TRP A 150 -7.67 -13.72 24.03
C TRP A 150 -8.74 -14.18 25.01
N MET A 151 -9.93 -14.59 24.54
CA MET A 151 -10.97 -15.16 25.38
C MET A 151 -10.57 -16.48 25.97
N LEU A 152 -9.92 -17.37 25.21
CA LEU A 152 -9.41 -18.64 25.70
C LEU A 152 -8.31 -18.45 26.77
N LEU A 153 -7.41 -17.50 26.56
CA LEU A 153 -6.38 -17.12 27.52
C LEU A 153 -7.00 -16.57 28.81
N ALA A 154 -7.96 -15.65 28.70
CA ALA A 154 -8.67 -15.08 29.85
C ALA A 154 -9.48 -16.15 30.60
N ALA A 155 -10.16 -17.05 29.90
CA ALA A 155 -10.87 -18.18 30.49
C ALA A 155 -9.90 -19.14 31.24
N GLY A 156 -8.73 -19.42 30.63
CA GLY A 156 -7.67 -20.22 31.27
C GLY A 156 -7.17 -19.61 32.60
N PHE A 157 -6.87 -18.32 32.61
CA PHE A 157 -6.49 -17.59 33.83
C PHE A 157 -7.63 -17.52 34.85
N GLY A 158 -8.87 -17.38 34.42
CA GLY A 158 -10.06 -17.40 35.26
C GLY A 158 -10.21 -18.75 36.00
N LEU A 159 -10.05 -19.86 35.27
CA LEU A 159 -10.09 -21.22 35.85
C LEU A 159 -8.95 -21.47 36.84
N LEU A 160 -7.74 -21.04 36.52
CA LEU A 160 -6.57 -21.15 37.43
C LEU A 160 -6.81 -20.34 38.70
N GLY A 161 -7.32 -19.10 38.61
CA GLY A 161 -7.67 -18.27 39.77
C GLY A 161 -8.72 -18.93 40.68
N MET A 162 -9.73 -19.56 40.06
CA MET A 162 -10.78 -20.28 40.76
C MET A 162 -10.23 -21.53 41.52
N MET A 163 -9.32 -22.28 40.90
CA MET A 163 -8.66 -23.42 41.52
C MET A 163 -7.81 -23.02 42.73
N VAL A 164 -7.04 -21.93 42.59
CA VAL A 164 -6.19 -21.44 43.71
C VAL A 164 -7.06 -20.94 44.85
N ARG A 165 -8.16 -20.26 44.59
CA ARG A 165 -9.11 -19.80 45.62
C ARG A 165 -9.74 -20.98 46.40
N ARG A 166 -10.16 -22.06 45.69
CA ARG A 166 -10.73 -23.25 46.32
C ARG A 166 -9.75 -23.98 47.25
N ARG A 167 -8.45 -23.96 46.96
CA ARG A 167 -7.42 -24.57 47.84
C ARG A 167 -7.24 -23.80 49.14
N ARG A 168 -7.38 -22.45 49.13
CA ARG A 168 -7.24 -21.60 50.31
C ARG A 168 -8.40 -21.72 51.31
N THR A 169 -9.58 -22.14 50.87
CA THR A 169 -10.76 -22.30 51.74
C THR A 169 -10.88 -23.69 52.40
N ARG A 170 -9.92 -24.59 52.16
CA ARG A 170 -9.92 -25.95 52.76
C ARG A 170 -8.82 -26.15 53.80
N VAL A 171 -8.22 -25.08 54.33
CA VAL A 171 -7.27 -25.11 55.45
C VAL A 171 -7.93 -24.53 56.69
#